data_bf8b232965a8f74a25b75a4bd3f5e273
#
_entry.id   bf8b232965a8f74a25b75a4bd3f5e273
#
_cell.length_a   1.000
_cell.length_b   1.000
_cell.length_c   1.000
_cell.angle_alpha   90.00
_cell.angle_beta   90.00
_cell.angle_gamma   90.00
#
_symmetry.space_group_name_H-M   'P 1'
#
loop_
_entity.id
_entity.type
_entity.pdbx_description
1 polymer ?
#
loop_
_entity_poly.entity_id
_entity_poly.type
_entity_poly.pdbx_seq_one_letter_code
_entity_poly.pdbx_strand_id
1 'polypeptide(L)'
;GVLDRLSDADIALQFGPRPREQRMLTRLLDGSTVEVDARAVETGVQRKLLELEDAGCTVVVVLCTGVFRGLRSRRAWLIEPDRILPALVGGLVGPRRVGILSPLEMPIDAARRKWAALQIPPSAAVASPYAAGDDGVTAAARDLQRSGANALLMDCIGYTERHRAAAARTTGLPVLLASDLVARVTGACLYKAP
;
A
#
# COMPACT_ATOMS: atom_id res chain seq x y z
N GLY A 1 -2.61 -9.22 -12.73
CA GLY A 1 -3.44 -8.62 -11.65
C GLY A 1 -4.92 -8.66 -11.99
N VAL A 2 -5.73 -7.99 -11.18
CA VAL A 2 -7.20 -7.99 -11.31
C VAL A 2 -7.67 -7.29 -12.59
N LEU A 3 -6.94 -6.28 -13.03
CA LEU A 3 -7.27 -5.46 -14.22
C LEU A 3 -6.57 -5.94 -15.48
N ASP A 4 -5.71 -6.97 -15.41
CA ASP A 4 -4.99 -7.46 -16.58
C ASP A 4 -5.96 -7.96 -17.65
N ARG A 5 -5.65 -7.63 -18.90
CA ARG A 5 -6.44 -8.01 -20.09
C ARG A 5 -7.84 -7.39 -20.19
N LEU A 6 -8.18 -6.43 -19.32
CA LEU A 6 -9.40 -5.63 -19.47
C LEU A 6 -9.10 -4.41 -20.36
N SER A 7 -10.06 -4.02 -21.17
CA SER A 7 -10.00 -2.74 -21.88
C SER A 7 -10.25 -1.57 -20.93
N ASP A 8 -9.85 -0.36 -21.31
CA ASP A 8 -10.13 0.85 -20.53
C ASP A 8 -11.63 1.03 -20.28
N ALA A 9 -12.46 0.69 -21.26
CA ALA A 9 -13.92 0.73 -21.12
C ALA A 9 -14.43 -0.28 -20.08
N ASP A 10 -13.88 -1.51 -20.08
CA ASP A 10 -14.23 -2.52 -19.06
C ASP A 10 -13.77 -2.12 -17.68
N ILE A 11 -12.57 -1.55 -17.57
CA ILE A 11 -12.04 -1.03 -16.29
C ILE A 11 -12.96 0.08 -15.77
N ALA A 12 -13.31 1.05 -16.62
CA ALA A 12 -14.20 2.14 -16.22
C ALA A 12 -15.59 1.64 -15.80
N LEU A 13 -16.14 0.66 -16.52
CA LEU A 13 -17.45 0.10 -16.23
C LEU A 13 -17.50 -0.74 -14.95
N GLN A 14 -16.49 -1.62 -14.77
CA GLN A 14 -16.50 -2.62 -13.68
C GLN A 14 -15.84 -2.10 -12.40
N PHE A 15 -14.82 -1.25 -12.55
CA PHE A 15 -13.93 -0.82 -11.45
C PHE A 15 -13.88 0.70 -11.27
N GLY A 16 -14.56 1.47 -12.11
CA GLY A 16 -14.55 2.93 -12.03
C GLY A 16 -14.97 3.45 -10.65
N PRO A 17 -14.42 4.60 -10.21
CA PRO A 17 -14.71 5.18 -8.90
C PRO A 17 -16.20 5.47 -8.72
N ARG A 18 -16.74 5.13 -7.55
CA ARG A 18 -18.14 5.39 -7.19
C ARG A 18 -18.23 6.50 -6.15
N PRO A 19 -19.30 7.30 -6.15
CA PRO A 19 -19.51 8.33 -5.13
C PRO A 19 -19.50 7.73 -3.73
N ARG A 20 -18.79 8.40 -2.80
CA ARG A 20 -18.68 8.00 -1.38
C ARG A 20 -17.93 6.68 -1.10
N GLU A 21 -17.43 5.98 -2.11
CA GLU A 21 -16.62 4.77 -1.91
C GLU A 21 -15.12 5.13 -1.85
N GLN A 22 -14.36 4.27 -1.18
CA GLN A 22 -12.91 4.42 -1.09
C GLN A 22 -12.28 4.15 -2.46
N ARG A 23 -11.32 5.00 -2.84
CA ARG A 23 -10.60 4.89 -4.10
C ARG A 23 -9.23 4.28 -3.87
N MET A 24 -8.74 3.61 -4.89
CA MET A 24 -7.38 3.10 -4.99
C MET A 24 -6.75 3.59 -6.29
N LEU A 25 -5.46 3.93 -6.24
CA LEU A 25 -4.66 4.21 -7.43
C LEU A 25 -3.87 2.96 -7.80
N THR A 26 -3.95 2.54 -9.05
CA THR A 26 -3.16 1.41 -9.55
C THR A 26 -2.48 1.76 -10.87
N ARG A 27 -1.41 1.02 -11.17
CA ARG A 27 -0.69 1.11 -12.44
C ARG A 27 -1.08 -0.08 -13.31
N LEU A 28 -1.43 0.19 -14.56
CA LEU A 28 -1.73 -0.81 -15.58
C LEU A 28 -0.45 -1.36 -16.22
N LEU A 29 -0.58 -2.43 -17.00
CA LEU A 29 0.56 -3.09 -17.66
C LEU A 29 1.24 -2.19 -18.70
N ASP A 30 0.53 -1.27 -19.32
CA ASP A 30 1.07 -0.27 -20.25
C ASP A 30 1.80 0.89 -19.57
N GLY A 31 1.77 0.92 -18.22
CA GLY A 31 2.39 1.95 -17.40
C GLY A 31 1.49 3.13 -17.07
N SER A 32 0.29 3.22 -17.65
CA SER A 32 -0.70 4.22 -17.27
C SER A 32 -1.24 3.98 -15.85
N THR A 33 -1.89 4.99 -15.27
CA THR A 33 -2.48 4.89 -13.93
C THR A 33 -3.98 5.13 -13.98
N VAL A 34 -4.73 4.41 -13.14
CA VAL A 34 -6.18 4.55 -13.06
C VAL A 34 -6.61 4.55 -11.58
N GLU A 35 -7.58 5.41 -11.28
CA GLU A 35 -8.31 5.32 -10.01
C GLU A 35 -9.45 4.32 -10.13
N VAL A 36 -9.59 3.47 -9.14
CA VAL A 36 -10.58 2.39 -9.09
C VAL A 36 -11.32 2.36 -7.76
N ASP A 37 -12.51 1.81 -7.78
CA ASP A 37 -13.33 1.54 -6.59
C ASP A 37 -12.74 0.40 -5.77
N ALA A 38 -12.49 0.64 -4.47
CA ALA A 38 -11.84 -0.34 -3.60
C ALA A 38 -12.66 -1.62 -3.42
N ARG A 39 -14.00 -1.54 -3.39
CA ARG A 39 -14.89 -2.69 -3.26
C ARG A 39 -14.90 -3.56 -4.52
N ALA A 40 -14.92 -2.93 -5.69
CA ALA A 40 -14.85 -3.65 -6.95
C ALA A 40 -13.49 -4.38 -7.05
N VAL A 41 -12.39 -3.72 -6.65
CA VAL A 41 -11.06 -4.35 -6.58
C VAL A 41 -11.06 -5.52 -5.59
N GLU A 42 -11.64 -5.36 -4.39
CA GLU A 42 -11.72 -6.44 -3.40
C GLU A 42 -12.43 -7.67 -3.96
N THR A 43 -13.54 -7.49 -4.66
CA THR A 43 -14.26 -8.57 -5.34
C THR A 43 -13.38 -9.26 -6.40
N GLY A 44 -12.64 -8.48 -7.19
CA GLY A 44 -11.69 -9.01 -8.18
C GLY A 44 -10.52 -9.76 -7.54
N VAL A 45 -9.96 -9.22 -6.44
CA VAL A 45 -8.89 -9.88 -5.67
C VAL A 45 -9.39 -11.19 -5.07
N GLN A 46 -10.61 -11.22 -4.51
CA GLN A 46 -11.21 -12.45 -3.98
C GLN A 46 -11.31 -13.54 -5.06
N ARG A 47 -11.76 -13.19 -6.26
CA ARG A 47 -11.81 -14.14 -7.38
C ARG A 47 -10.42 -14.65 -7.75
N LYS A 48 -9.42 -13.76 -7.86
CA LYS A 48 -8.03 -14.14 -8.15
C LYS A 48 -7.42 -15.01 -7.06
N LEU A 49 -7.71 -14.76 -5.80
CA LEU A 49 -7.28 -15.60 -4.69
C LEU A 49 -7.77 -17.06 -4.88
N LEU A 50 -9.06 -17.24 -5.20
CA LEU A 50 -9.63 -18.57 -5.41
C LEU A 50 -9.04 -19.25 -6.65
N GLU A 51 -8.83 -18.52 -7.75
CA GLU A 51 -8.14 -19.04 -8.95
C GLU A 51 -6.72 -19.52 -8.64
N LEU A 52 -5.96 -18.78 -7.82
CA LEU A 52 -4.61 -19.18 -7.40
C LEU A 52 -4.63 -20.43 -6.51
N GLU A 53 -5.59 -20.54 -5.61
CA GLU A 53 -5.78 -21.73 -4.80
C GLU A 53 -6.12 -22.96 -5.64
N ASP A 54 -6.98 -22.81 -6.65
CA ASP A 54 -7.34 -23.87 -7.58
C ASP A 54 -6.15 -24.28 -8.47
N ALA A 55 -5.23 -23.35 -8.74
CA ALA A 55 -3.95 -23.61 -9.38
C ALA A 55 -2.88 -24.23 -8.45
N GLY A 56 -3.22 -24.49 -7.18
CA GLY A 56 -2.33 -25.15 -6.22
C GLY A 56 -1.42 -24.23 -5.41
N CYS A 57 -1.64 -22.91 -5.44
CA CYS A 57 -0.89 -21.99 -4.60
C CYS A 57 -1.24 -22.22 -3.12
N THR A 58 -0.23 -22.43 -2.29
CA THR A 58 -0.39 -22.63 -0.84
C THR A 58 -0.16 -21.35 -0.03
N VAL A 59 0.45 -20.34 -0.64
CA VAL A 59 0.64 -19.00 -0.06
C VAL A 59 0.26 -17.96 -1.11
N VAL A 60 -0.53 -16.98 -0.73
CA VAL A 60 -0.95 -15.86 -1.60
C VAL A 60 -0.70 -14.55 -0.87
N VAL A 61 0.03 -13.65 -1.51
CA VAL A 61 0.33 -12.31 -0.98
C VAL A 61 -0.46 -11.28 -1.78
N VAL A 62 -1.21 -10.43 -1.09
CA VAL A 62 -1.89 -9.29 -1.72
C VAL A 62 -0.89 -8.15 -1.92
N LEU A 63 -0.59 -7.79 -3.16
CA LEU A 63 0.36 -6.71 -3.47
C LEU A 63 -0.33 -5.34 -3.45
N CYS A 64 -0.95 -5.01 -2.32
CA CYS A 64 -1.60 -3.73 -2.06
C CYS A 64 -1.60 -3.46 -0.56
N THR A 65 -1.36 -2.21 -0.16
CA THR A 65 -1.45 -1.77 1.24
C THR A 65 -2.84 -1.28 1.62
N GLY A 66 -3.79 -1.25 0.67
CA GLY A 66 -5.19 -0.92 0.92
C GLY A 66 -5.87 -1.93 1.86
N VAL A 67 -6.90 -1.47 2.57
CA VAL A 67 -7.64 -2.30 3.51
C VAL A 67 -8.69 -3.13 2.76
N PHE A 68 -8.56 -4.43 2.80
CA PHE A 68 -9.54 -5.39 2.31
C PHE A 68 -10.20 -6.10 3.51
N ARG A 69 -11.53 -6.07 3.60
CA ARG A 69 -12.25 -6.60 4.77
C ARG A 69 -12.89 -7.95 4.54
N GLY A 70 -13.14 -8.28 3.28
CA GLY A 70 -13.91 -9.45 2.84
C GLY A 70 -13.09 -10.62 2.31
N LEU A 71 -11.77 -10.50 2.16
CA LEU A 71 -10.96 -11.57 1.60
C LEU A 71 -10.99 -12.83 2.46
N ARG A 72 -11.24 -13.97 1.82
CA ARG A 72 -11.31 -15.29 2.47
C ARG A 72 -10.58 -16.31 1.62
N SER A 73 -9.56 -16.91 2.21
CA SER A 73 -8.86 -18.07 1.67
C SER A 73 -9.60 -19.35 2.08
N ARG A 74 -9.58 -20.35 1.23
CA ARG A 74 -10.07 -21.70 1.53
C ARG A 74 -8.97 -22.60 2.09
N ARG A 75 -7.76 -22.47 1.56
CA ARG A 75 -6.62 -23.36 1.85
C ARG A 75 -5.28 -22.64 1.93
N ALA A 76 -5.09 -21.60 1.14
CA ALA A 76 -3.83 -20.89 1.09
C ALA A 76 -3.61 -20.06 2.36
N TRP A 77 -2.36 -19.90 2.75
CA TRP A 77 -1.99 -18.87 3.72
C TRP A 77 -2.06 -17.51 3.03
N LEU A 78 -3.09 -16.74 3.35
CA LEU A 78 -3.32 -15.39 2.82
C LEU A 78 -2.53 -14.36 3.63
N ILE A 79 -1.66 -13.63 2.96
CA ILE A 79 -0.84 -12.55 3.54
C ILE A 79 -1.39 -11.22 3.04
N GLU A 80 -1.95 -10.44 3.95
CA GLU A 80 -2.53 -9.12 3.71
C GLU A 80 -1.66 -8.04 4.35
N PRO A 81 -1.02 -7.14 3.56
CA PRO A 81 -0.13 -6.10 4.10
C PRO A 81 -0.79 -5.16 5.10
N ASP A 82 -2.07 -4.84 4.97
CA ASP A 82 -2.81 -3.99 5.90
C ASP A 82 -2.96 -4.60 7.31
N ARG A 83 -2.84 -5.92 7.43
CA ARG A 83 -2.81 -6.61 8.73
C ARG A 83 -1.43 -6.67 9.36
N ILE A 84 -0.39 -6.68 8.53
CA ILE A 84 1.00 -6.82 8.98
C ILE A 84 1.62 -5.46 9.29
N LEU A 85 1.49 -4.52 8.35
CA LEU A 85 2.20 -3.25 8.39
C LEU A 85 1.89 -2.41 9.63
N PRO A 86 0.64 -2.25 10.10
CA PRO A 86 0.37 -1.39 11.24
C PRO A 86 1.08 -1.84 12.51
N ALA A 87 1.03 -3.13 12.84
CA ALA A 87 1.69 -3.69 14.02
C ALA A 87 3.23 -3.65 13.90
N LEU A 88 3.75 -4.03 12.72
CA LEU A 88 5.18 -4.01 12.44
C LEU A 88 5.75 -2.58 12.51
N VAL A 89 5.13 -1.64 11.84
CA VAL A 89 5.57 -0.23 11.85
C VAL A 89 5.45 0.35 13.26
N GLY A 90 4.32 0.10 13.97
CA GLY A 90 4.15 0.53 15.36
C GLY A 90 5.26 0.05 16.27
N GLY A 91 5.66 -1.22 16.16
CA GLY A 91 6.76 -1.79 16.92
C GLY A 91 8.14 -1.21 16.56
N LEU A 92 8.36 -0.93 15.26
CA LEU A 92 9.65 -0.38 14.80
C LEU A 92 9.85 1.09 15.18
N VAL A 93 8.78 1.90 15.10
CA VAL A 93 8.91 3.35 15.31
C VAL A 93 8.76 3.77 16.78
N GLY A 94 8.06 2.97 17.61
CA GLY A 94 7.83 3.30 19.02
C GLY A 94 7.14 4.67 19.18
N PRO A 95 7.65 5.56 20.05
CA PRO A 95 7.03 6.86 20.34
C PRO A 95 7.32 7.94 19.29
N ARG A 96 7.75 7.57 18.09
CA ARG A 96 8.04 8.54 17.02
C ARG A 96 6.76 9.00 16.34
N ARG A 97 6.75 10.27 15.93
CA ARG A 97 5.71 10.82 15.07
C ARG A 97 5.98 10.42 13.62
N VAL A 98 5.11 9.62 13.07
CA VAL A 98 5.24 9.11 11.68
C VAL A 98 4.52 10.01 10.70
N GLY A 99 5.21 10.40 9.63
CA GLY A 99 4.60 10.99 8.43
C GLY A 99 4.38 9.91 7.37
N ILE A 100 3.15 9.81 6.87
CA ILE A 100 2.77 8.81 5.86
C ILE A 100 2.68 9.46 4.49
N LEU A 101 3.44 8.95 3.52
CA LEU A 101 3.26 9.24 2.11
C LEU A 101 2.29 8.22 1.51
N SER A 102 1.23 8.70 0.87
CA SER A 102 0.19 7.89 0.23
C SER A 102 -0.07 8.37 -1.19
N PRO A 103 -0.39 7.49 -2.16
CA PRO A 103 -0.69 7.92 -3.53
C PRO A 103 -1.99 8.73 -3.68
N LEU A 104 -2.91 8.58 -2.74
CA LEU A 104 -4.18 9.29 -2.70
C LEU A 104 -4.43 9.86 -1.30
N GLU A 105 -5.28 10.86 -1.24
CA GLU A 105 -5.75 11.41 0.02
C GLU A 105 -6.48 10.33 0.84
N MET A 106 -6.13 10.24 2.11
CA MET A 106 -6.76 9.31 3.04
C MET A 106 -7.55 10.13 4.08
N PRO A 107 -8.86 9.88 4.23
CA PRO A 107 -9.63 10.52 5.29
C PRO A 107 -8.98 10.28 6.67
N ILE A 108 -8.94 11.32 7.50
CA ILE A 108 -8.25 11.29 8.82
C ILE A 108 -8.70 10.09 9.67
N ASP A 109 -9.99 9.81 9.71
CA ASP A 109 -10.52 8.69 10.49
C ASP A 109 -10.13 7.32 9.91
N ALA A 110 -9.99 7.21 8.59
CA ALA A 110 -9.50 5.99 7.95
C ALA A 110 -8.01 5.78 8.26
N ALA A 111 -7.21 6.85 8.20
CA ALA A 111 -5.80 6.82 8.58
C ALA A 111 -5.63 6.42 10.05
N ARG A 112 -6.38 7.03 10.96
CA ARG A 112 -6.35 6.68 12.40
C ARG A 112 -6.72 5.23 12.66
N ARG A 113 -7.74 4.71 11.97
CA ARG A 113 -8.12 3.29 12.13
C ARG A 113 -7.07 2.35 11.59
N LYS A 114 -6.54 2.61 10.40
CA LYS A 114 -5.49 1.77 9.81
C LYS A 114 -4.23 1.74 10.67
N TRP A 115 -3.80 2.90 11.17
CA TRP A 115 -2.57 3.08 11.89
C TRP A 115 -2.74 3.17 13.42
N ALA A 116 -3.80 2.55 13.95
CA ALA A 116 -4.10 2.58 15.39
C ALA A 116 -3.00 1.95 16.28
N ALA A 117 -2.09 1.16 15.72
CA ALA A 117 -0.92 0.63 16.41
C ALA A 117 0.19 1.66 16.67
N LEU A 118 0.15 2.84 16.01
CA LEU A 118 1.07 3.94 16.28
C LEU A 118 0.71 4.63 17.60
N GLN A 119 1.69 4.88 18.45
CA GLN A 119 1.48 5.58 19.74
C GLN A 119 1.03 7.03 19.56
N ILE A 120 1.48 7.65 18.48
CA ILE A 120 1.10 9.02 18.09
C ILE A 120 0.38 8.94 16.74
N PRO A 121 -0.83 9.52 16.61
CA PRO A 121 -1.53 9.55 15.33
C PRO A 121 -0.66 10.15 14.22
N PRO A 122 -0.58 9.51 13.04
CA PRO A 122 0.29 9.95 11.97
C PRO A 122 -0.25 11.22 11.29
N SER A 123 0.67 12.01 10.72
CA SER A 123 0.35 12.97 9.66
C SER A 123 0.43 12.27 8.30
N ALA A 124 -0.28 12.77 7.28
CA ALA A 124 -0.27 12.22 5.94
C ALA A 124 -0.06 13.30 4.88
N ALA A 125 0.61 12.94 3.80
CA ALA A 125 0.75 13.75 2.60
C ALA A 125 0.60 12.90 1.35
N VAL A 126 0.10 13.51 0.27
CA VAL A 126 -0.13 12.81 -1.00
C VAL A 126 1.09 12.95 -1.90
N ALA A 127 1.57 11.83 -2.41
CA ALA A 127 2.56 11.79 -3.49
C ALA A 127 2.39 10.48 -4.27
N SER A 128 2.15 10.57 -5.57
CA SER A 128 2.03 9.35 -6.39
C SER A 128 3.40 8.71 -6.64
N PRO A 129 3.56 7.40 -6.40
CA PRO A 129 4.78 6.67 -6.78
C PRO A 129 4.92 6.48 -8.29
N TYR A 130 3.90 6.82 -9.06
CA TYR A 130 3.83 6.64 -10.51
C TYR A 130 4.06 7.93 -11.30
N ALA A 131 4.18 9.06 -10.63
CA ALA A 131 4.51 10.34 -11.25
C ALA A 131 5.94 10.30 -11.83
N ALA A 132 6.16 11.10 -12.87
CA ALA A 132 7.50 11.29 -13.40
C ALA A 132 8.38 12.05 -12.40
N GLY A 133 9.58 11.51 -12.13
CA GLY A 133 10.53 12.11 -11.18
C GLY A 133 10.16 11.90 -9.71
N ASP A 134 10.91 12.56 -8.82
CA ASP A 134 10.80 12.42 -7.37
C ASP A 134 10.31 13.71 -6.68
N ASP A 135 9.99 14.77 -7.43
CA ASP A 135 9.66 16.08 -6.87
C ASP A 135 8.45 16.04 -5.95
N GLY A 136 7.39 15.36 -6.34
CA GLY A 136 6.20 15.18 -5.50
C GLY A 136 6.51 14.45 -4.20
N VAL A 137 7.34 13.40 -4.26
CA VAL A 137 7.76 12.62 -3.08
C VAL A 137 8.62 13.47 -2.16
N THR A 138 9.58 14.24 -2.71
CA THR A 138 10.47 15.08 -1.90
C THR A 138 9.73 16.26 -1.28
N ALA A 139 8.79 16.88 -1.99
CA ALA A 139 7.93 17.94 -1.46
C ALA A 139 7.07 17.42 -0.31
N ALA A 140 6.35 16.31 -0.50
CA ALA A 140 5.53 15.69 0.52
C ALA A 140 6.35 15.27 1.75
N ALA A 141 7.56 14.74 1.57
CA ALA A 141 8.46 14.38 2.66
C ALA A 141 8.87 15.61 3.50
N ARG A 142 9.19 16.72 2.85
CA ARG A 142 9.49 18.00 3.56
C ARG A 142 8.29 18.54 4.32
N ASP A 143 7.10 18.46 3.75
CA ASP A 143 5.87 18.92 4.42
C ASP A 143 5.59 18.11 5.68
N LEU A 144 5.74 16.79 5.60
CA LEU A 144 5.62 15.90 6.75
C LEU A 144 6.68 16.20 7.82
N GLN A 145 7.94 16.45 7.44
CA GLN A 145 8.98 16.85 8.36
C GLN A 145 8.65 18.18 9.05
N ARG A 146 8.19 19.19 8.30
CA ARG A 146 7.75 20.48 8.84
C ARG A 146 6.55 20.34 9.79
N SER A 147 5.70 19.36 9.56
CA SER A 147 4.57 19.01 10.44
C SER A 147 5.01 18.23 11.69
N GLY A 148 6.33 18.04 11.89
CA GLY A 148 6.90 17.42 13.07
C GLY A 148 7.08 15.90 12.97
N ALA A 149 6.97 15.31 11.78
CA ALA A 149 7.34 13.90 11.59
C ALA A 149 8.85 13.72 11.81
N ASN A 150 9.23 12.67 12.51
CA ASN A 150 10.62 12.27 12.74
C ASN A 150 10.92 10.82 12.26
N ALA A 151 9.97 10.23 11.58
CA ALA A 151 10.12 9.05 10.71
C ALA A 151 9.08 9.15 9.59
N LEU A 152 9.39 8.58 8.43
CA LEU A 152 8.49 8.55 7.28
C LEU A 152 8.12 7.11 6.93
N LEU A 153 6.89 6.92 6.43
CA LEU A 153 6.42 5.65 5.89
C LEU A 153 5.84 5.88 4.49
N MET A 154 6.30 5.12 3.53
CA MET A 154 5.76 5.07 2.17
C MET A 154 4.70 3.96 2.08
N ASP A 155 3.42 4.33 2.25
CA ASP A 155 2.28 3.42 2.35
C ASP A 155 1.66 3.10 0.98
N CYS A 156 2.45 2.50 0.11
CA CYS A 156 1.99 1.88 -1.13
C CYS A 156 3.07 0.91 -1.64
N ILE A 157 2.65 -0.21 -2.23
CA ILE A 157 3.57 -1.17 -2.86
C ILE A 157 4.29 -0.55 -4.09
N GLY A 158 3.71 0.46 -4.70
CA GLY A 158 4.29 1.15 -5.86
C GLY A 158 5.52 2.01 -5.54
N TYR A 159 5.76 2.38 -4.29
CA TYR A 159 6.99 3.08 -3.93
C TYR A 159 8.20 2.14 -4.01
N THR A 160 9.31 2.70 -4.46
CA THR A 160 10.56 1.97 -4.69
C THR A 160 11.70 2.52 -3.83
N GLU A 161 12.84 1.83 -3.84
CA GLU A 161 14.07 2.27 -3.19
C GLU A 161 14.52 3.66 -3.65
N ARG A 162 14.30 4.01 -4.93
CA ARG A 162 14.57 5.36 -5.46
C ARG A 162 13.79 6.43 -4.68
N HIS A 163 12.50 6.21 -4.47
CA HIS A 163 11.63 7.14 -3.71
C HIS A 163 12.09 7.24 -2.25
N ARG A 164 12.41 6.09 -1.62
CA ARG A 164 12.95 6.04 -0.25
C ARG A 164 14.22 6.86 -0.11
N ALA A 165 15.18 6.63 -1.02
CA ALA A 165 16.43 7.35 -1.03
C ALA A 165 16.24 8.87 -1.26
N ALA A 166 15.32 9.28 -2.15
CA ALA A 166 15.01 10.68 -2.40
C ALA A 166 14.44 11.36 -1.14
N ALA A 167 13.45 10.76 -0.48
CA ALA A 167 12.87 11.29 0.75
C ALA A 167 13.90 11.33 1.89
N ALA A 168 14.71 10.30 2.07
CA ALA A 168 15.74 10.25 3.10
C ALA A 168 16.82 11.31 2.89
N ARG A 169 17.32 11.48 1.67
CA ARG A 169 18.29 12.57 1.37
C ARG A 169 17.71 13.97 1.60
N THR A 170 16.43 14.13 1.30
CA THR A 170 15.75 15.44 1.42
C THR A 170 15.49 15.84 2.85
N THR A 171 15.18 14.90 3.74
CA THR A 171 14.74 15.16 5.11
C THR A 171 15.76 14.76 6.17
N GLY A 172 16.70 13.86 5.85
CA GLY A 172 17.57 13.23 6.86
C GLY A 172 16.84 12.27 7.80
N LEU A 173 15.54 12.01 7.57
CA LEU A 173 14.73 11.14 8.43
C LEU A 173 14.85 9.67 8.03
N PRO A 174 14.65 8.73 8.98
CA PRO A 174 14.41 7.33 8.67
C PRO A 174 13.15 7.18 7.79
N VAL A 175 13.25 6.40 6.72
CA VAL A 175 12.14 6.15 5.78
C VAL A 175 11.88 4.67 5.70
N LEU A 176 10.68 4.24 6.08
CA LEU A 176 10.16 2.90 5.94
C LEU A 176 9.48 2.75 4.57
N LEU A 177 9.75 1.66 3.89
CA LEU A 177 9.16 1.31 2.60
C LEU A 177 8.26 0.10 2.77
N ALA A 178 6.95 0.27 2.56
CA ALA A 178 5.96 -0.79 2.76
C ALA A 178 6.26 -2.04 1.91
N SER A 179 6.66 -1.86 0.65
CA SER A 179 7.03 -2.97 -0.25
C SER A 179 8.21 -3.78 0.27
N ASP A 180 9.25 -3.14 0.81
CA ASP A 180 10.42 -3.81 1.39
C ASP A 180 10.05 -4.57 2.67
N LEU A 181 9.27 -3.95 3.58
CA LEU A 181 8.80 -4.60 4.80
C LEU A 181 7.97 -5.86 4.49
N VAL A 182 7.01 -5.75 3.58
CA VAL A 182 6.18 -6.90 3.18
C VAL A 182 7.03 -7.99 2.56
N ALA A 183 7.96 -7.65 1.66
CA ALA A 183 8.83 -8.63 1.01
C ALA A 183 9.70 -9.40 2.03
N ARG A 184 10.31 -8.69 2.99
CA ARG A 184 11.16 -9.31 4.03
C ARG A 184 10.38 -10.22 4.96
N VAL A 185 9.22 -9.75 5.46
CA VAL A 185 8.37 -10.56 6.35
C VAL A 185 7.86 -11.78 5.61
N THR A 186 7.36 -11.61 4.38
CA THR A 186 6.89 -12.73 3.56
C THR A 186 8.03 -13.71 3.26
N GLY A 187 9.22 -13.21 2.90
CA GLY A 187 10.39 -14.05 2.64
C GLY A 187 10.77 -14.90 3.84
N ALA A 188 10.71 -14.33 5.05
CA ALA A 188 10.99 -15.08 6.28
C ALA A 188 9.96 -16.21 6.53
N CYS A 189 8.68 -15.99 6.14
CA CYS A 189 7.63 -17.00 6.27
C CYS A 189 7.74 -18.12 5.23
N LEU A 190 8.37 -17.86 4.08
CA LEU A 190 8.47 -18.81 2.96
C LEU A 190 9.76 -19.63 2.96
N TYR A 191 10.57 -19.53 4.01
CA TYR A 191 11.79 -20.31 4.12
C TYR A 191 11.45 -21.81 4.10
N LYS A 192 11.98 -22.52 3.10
CA LYS A 192 12.00 -23.99 3.08
C LYS A 192 13.37 -24.41 3.57
N ALA A 193 13.42 -25.30 4.54
CA ALA A 193 14.66 -25.98 4.88
C ALA A 193 15.20 -26.71 3.65
N PRO A 194 16.52 -26.75 3.43
CA PRO A 194 17.15 -27.45 2.31
C PRO A 194 16.84 -28.94 2.32
#